data_a760a2fe736255774ad4711f50490715
#
_entry.id   a760a2fe736255774ad4711f50490715
#
_cell.length_a   1.000
_cell.length_b   1.000
_cell.length_c   1.000
_cell.angle_alpha   90.00
_cell.angle_beta   90.00
_cell.angle_gamma   90.00
#
_symmetry.space_group_name_H-M   'P 1'
#
loop_
_entity.id
_entity.type
_entity.pdbx_description
1 polymer ?
#
loop_
_entity_poly.entity_id
_entity_poly.type
_entity_poly.pdbx_seq_one_letter_code
_entity_poly.pdbx_strand_id
1 'polypeptide(L)'
;MNGLVALLGEVEERPEILRPDELQRRLQAALEEFNRERTASVAAPLGTTGGFPEFGGVLLDLAEAYTLSRRLAEEFHPLPVRVAASVGEVSSGSAQDGPAFDAAAELLYRARKEDRLLLVSGADASLDLLANTLALVLYRNLQQWTARQCQVVRLYRRHRRQRDVAEGLGVTQQSVSNALASVGWRALEEAERSLARALSGMSA
;
A
#
# COMPACT_ATOMS: atom_id res chain seq x y z
N MET A 1 24.23 8.38 -1.94
CA MET A 1 23.41 8.53 -0.71
C MET A 1 22.00 8.09 -1.11
N ASN A 2 21.50 7.00 -0.52
CA ASN A 2 20.11 6.61 -0.79
C ASN A 2 19.20 7.74 -0.33
N GLY A 3 18.37 8.26 -1.23
CA GLY A 3 17.40 9.31 -0.89
C GLY A 3 16.38 8.80 0.10
N LEU A 4 15.90 9.66 1.01
CA LEU A 4 14.75 9.34 1.85
C LEU A 4 13.48 9.32 0.97
N VAL A 5 12.48 8.56 1.40
CA VAL A 5 11.20 8.44 0.70
C VAL A 5 10.12 9.10 1.55
N ALA A 6 9.69 10.29 1.15
CA ALA A 6 8.51 10.92 1.73
C ALA A 6 7.26 10.18 1.24
N LEU A 7 6.38 9.82 2.16
CA LEU A 7 5.12 9.14 1.88
C LEU A 7 3.96 9.92 2.44
N LEU A 8 2.94 10.11 1.62
CA LEU A 8 1.61 10.58 2.01
C LEU A 8 0.55 9.61 1.49
N GLY A 9 -0.55 9.50 2.20
CA GLY A 9 -1.66 8.67 1.77
C GLY A 9 -2.96 9.01 2.45
N GLU A 10 -4.03 8.39 1.96
CA GLU A 10 -5.39 8.55 2.48
C GLU A 10 -6.22 7.29 2.26
N VAL A 11 -7.26 7.14 3.06
CA VAL A 11 -8.35 6.19 2.82
C VAL A 11 -9.62 7.00 2.60
N GLU A 12 -10.32 6.76 1.47
CA GLU A 12 -11.56 7.48 1.18
C GLU A 12 -12.65 7.14 2.20
N GLU A 13 -13.19 8.15 2.84
CA GLU A 13 -14.30 7.98 3.77
C GLU A 13 -15.60 7.68 3.02
N ARG A 14 -16.22 6.57 3.37
CA ARG A 14 -17.58 6.19 2.93
C ARG A 14 -18.35 5.67 4.15
N PRO A 15 -19.01 6.56 4.88
CA PRO A 15 -19.69 6.21 6.15
C PRO A 15 -20.71 5.09 6.00
N GLU A 16 -21.29 4.92 4.81
CA GLU A 16 -22.21 3.83 4.47
C GLU A 16 -21.54 2.45 4.39
N ILE A 17 -20.20 2.39 4.21
CA ILE A 17 -19.41 1.15 4.17
C ILE A 17 -18.73 0.92 5.52
N LEU A 18 -18.09 1.95 6.07
CA LEU A 18 -17.34 1.88 7.31
C LEU A 18 -17.44 3.21 8.06
N ARG A 19 -17.86 3.17 9.33
CA ARG A 19 -17.99 4.38 10.14
C ARG A 19 -16.63 5.07 10.35
N PRO A 20 -16.57 6.41 10.39
CA PRO A 20 -15.32 7.15 10.52
C PRO A 20 -14.49 6.77 11.75
N ASP A 21 -15.12 6.56 12.91
CA ASP A 21 -14.45 6.14 14.14
C ASP A 21 -13.80 4.74 14.04
N GLU A 22 -14.45 3.83 13.33
CA GLU A 22 -13.92 2.51 13.05
C GLU A 22 -12.79 2.55 12.03
N LEU A 23 -12.98 3.33 10.95
CA LEU A 23 -11.94 3.54 9.93
C LEU A 23 -10.67 4.11 10.58
N GLN A 24 -10.80 5.14 11.42
CA GLN A 24 -9.67 5.74 12.13
C GLN A 24 -8.92 4.74 13.00
N ARG A 25 -9.64 3.98 13.83
CA ARG A 25 -9.02 2.96 14.69
C ARG A 25 -8.27 1.90 13.88
N ARG A 26 -8.88 1.41 12.79
CA ARG A 26 -8.28 0.40 11.93
C ARG A 26 -7.07 0.94 11.18
N LEU A 27 -7.15 2.17 10.67
CA LEU A 27 -6.02 2.82 9.99
C LEU A 27 -4.84 3.00 10.95
N GLN A 28 -5.09 3.53 12.13
CA GLN A 28 -4.05 3.69 13.15
C GLN A 28 -3.40 2.35 13.50
N ALA A 29 -4.18 1.31 13.76
CA ALA A 29 -3.66 -0.03 14.06
C ALA A 29 -2.83 -0.61 12.91
N ALA A 30 -3.26 -0.41 11.65
CA ALA A 30 -2.53 -0.89 10.48
C ALA A 30 -1.18 -0.17 10.30
N LEU A 31 -1.13 1.15 10.53
CA LEU A 31 0.11 1.93 10.47
C LEU A 31 1.07 1.55 11.61
N GLU A 32 0.57 1.37 12.83
CA GLU A 32 1.37 0.93 13.98
C GLU A 32 1.94 -0.49 13.75
N GLU A 33 1.15 -1.42 13.20
CA GLU A 33 1.62 -2.76 12.84
C GLU A 33 2.71 -2.69 11.78
N PHE A 34 2.53 -1.86 10.75
CA PHE A 34 3.53 -1.67 9.70
C PHE A 34 4.84 -1.10 10.25
N ASN A 35 4.79 -0.05 11.07
CA ASN A 35 5.95 0.55 11.71
C ASN A 35 6.73 -0.48 12.54
N ARG A 36 6.02 -1.32 13.30
CA ARG A 36 6.62 -2.35 14.14
C ARG A 36 7.28 -3.46 13.31
N GLU A 37 6.61 -3.93 12.25
CA GLU A 37 7.15 -5.00 11.39
C GLU A 37 8.29 -4.54 10.49
N ARG A 38 8.32 -3.26 10.14
CA ARG A 38 9.23 -2.65 9.16
C ARG A 38 10.17 -1.63 9.76
N THR A 39 10.49 -1.74 11.05
CA THR A 39 11.35 -0.78 11.78
C THR A 39 12.67 -0.48 11.05
N ALA A 40 13.27 -1.47 10.38
CA ALA A 40 14.51 -1.30 9.62
C ALA A 40 14.35 -0.50 8.30
N SER A 41 13.11 -0.33 7.81
CA SER A 41 12.79 0.35 6.55
C SER A 41 12.03 1.68 6.77
N VAL A 42 11.74 2.03 8.02
CA VAL A 42 11.03 3.25 8.41
C VAL A 42 12.02 4.23 9.03
N ALA A 43 12.24 5.36 8.36
CA ALA A 43 13.11 6.43 8.87
C ALA A 43 12.37 7.37 9.84
N ALA A 44 11.09 7.67 9.56
CA ALA A 44 10.19 8.33 10.50
C ALA A 44 8.83 7.60 10.49
N PRO A 45 8.24 7.31 11.68
CA PRO A 45 7.02 6.52 11.78
C PRO A 45 5.88 7.06 10.93
N LEU A 46 5.15 6.14 10.29
CA LEU A 46 3.90 6.45 9.64
C LEU A 46 2.82 6.74 10.69
N GLY A 47 2.09 7.82 10.50
CA GLY A 47 1.02 8.24 11.39
C GLY A 47 0.01 9.14 10.69
N THR A 48 -1.11 9.43 11.33
CA THR A 48 -2.09 10.38 10.80
C THR A 48 -1.53 11.80 10.78
N THR A 49 -1.77 12.53 9.69
CA THR A 49 -1.21 13.85 9.42
C THR A 49 -2.33 14.87 9.33
N GLY A 50 -2.16 16.05 9.94
CA GLY A 50 -3.11 17.17 9.77
C GLY A 50 -4.58 16.89 10.08
N GLY A 51 -4.94 15.67 10.29
CA GLY A 51 -6.29 15.15 10.52
C GLY A 51 -6.53 13.84 9.77
N PHE A 52 -7.34 12.97 10.36
CA PHE A 52 -7.91 11.80 9.69
C PHE A 52 -8.74 12.24 8.46
N PRO A 53 -8.74 11.55 7.30
CA PRO A 53 -8.18 10.21 7.04
C PRO A 53 -6.78 10.18 6.40
N GLU A 54 -6.03 11.27 6.48
CA GLU A 54 -4.70 11.37 5.87
C GLU A 54 -3.61 10.81 6.79
N PHE A 55 -2.57 10.22 6.20
CA PHE A 55 -1.41 9.69 6.89
C PHE A 55 -0.12 9.93 6.11
N GLY A 56 1.00 9.91 6.79
CA GLY A 56 2.30 10.06 6.16
C GLY A 56 3.45 9.67 7.06
N GLY A 57 4.65 9.69 6.51
CA GLY A 57 5.90 9.36 7.20
C GLY A 57 7.06 9.26 6.23
N VAL A 58 8.19 8.73 6.69
CA VAL A 58 9.41 8.62 5.89
C VAL A 58 9.90 7.18 5.86
N LEU A 59 10.12 6.66 4.67
CA LEU A 59 10.65 5.32 4.42
C LEU A 59 12.08 5.40 3.86
N LEU A 60 12.77 4.27 3.90
CA LEU A 60 14.11 4.11 3.31
C LEU A 60 14.06 3.46 1.92
N ASP A 61 12.90 2.95 1.49
CA ASP A 61 12.74 2.21 0.23
C ASP A 61 11.33 2.40 -0.35
N LEU A 62 11.24 2.75 -1.63
CA LEU A 62 9.97 2.87 -2.37
C LEU A 62 9.17 1.56 -2.42
N ALA A 63 9.82 0.40 -2.36
CA ALA A 63 9.12 -0.89 -2.30
C ALA A 63 8.24 -1.02 -1.05
N GLU A 64 8.59 -0.36 0.04
CA GLU A 64 7.76 -0.34 1.24
C GLU A 64 6.51 0.54 1.08
N ALA A 65 6.57 1.59 0.25
CA ALA A 65 5.38 2.36 -0.11
C ALA A 65 4.36 1.48 -0.86
N TYR A 66 4.83 0.63 -1.79
CA TYR A 66 3.96 -0.36 -2.45
C TYR A 66 3.42 -1.40 -1.45
N THR A 67 4.29 -1.91 -0.57
CA THR A 67 3.89 -2.89 0.45
C THR A 67 2.79 -2.35 1.35
N LEU A 68 2.93 -1.10 1.82
CA LEU A 68 1.92 -0.43 2.63
C LEU A 68 0.62 -0.22 1.84
N SER A 69 0.71 0.38 0.63
CA SER A 69 -0.47 0.70 -0.18
C SER A 69 -1.31 -0.55 -0.46
N ARG A 70 -0.68 -1.66 -0.82
CA ARG A 70 -1.35 -2.95 -1.03
C ARG A 70 -1.99 -3.48 0.24
N ARG A 71 -1.28 -3.45 1.39
CA ARG A 71 -1.83 -3.90 2.68
C ARG A 71 -3.07 -3.11 3.07
N LEU A 72 -3.01 -1.79 2.95
CA LEU A 72 -4.15 -0.93 3.24
C LEU A 72 -5.31 -1.16 2.27
N ALA A 73 -5.03 -1.32 0.97
CA ALA A 73 -6.07 -1.61 -0.01
C ALA A 73 -6.77 -2.95 0.25
N GLU A 74 -6.02 -3.98 0.68
CA GLU A 74 -6.59 -5.28 1.08
C GLU A 74 -7.36 -5.20 2.42
N GLU A 75 -6.90 -4.36 3.36
CA GLU A 75 -7.53 -4.17 4.67
C GLU A 75 -8.85 -3.41 4.57
N PHE A 76 -8.87 -2.35 3.75
CA PHE A 76 -10.01 -1.46 3.64
C PHE A 76 -10.93 -1.75 2.46
N HIS A 77 -10.62 -2.80 1.67
CA HIS A 77 -11.49 -3.18 0.54
C HIS A 77 -12.97 -3.23 0.96
N PRO A 78 -13.90 -2.61 0.22
CA PRO A 78 -13.76 -1.96 -1.10
C PRO A 78 -13.48 -0.44 -1.05
N LEU A 79 -13.08 0.14 0.10
CA LEU A 79 -12.77 1.57 0.18
C LEU A 79 -11.52 1.90 -0.65
N PRO A 80 -11.53 2.98 -1.44
CA PRO A 80 -10.33 3.44 -2.13
C PRO A 80 -9.24 3.87 -1.15
N VAL A 81 -8.04 3.38 -1.38
CA VAL A 81 -6.82 3.80 -0.70
C VAL A 81 -5.92 4.47 -1.73
N ARG A 82 -5.29 5.57 -1.37
CA ARG A 82 -4.34 6.27 -2.23
C ARG A 82 -3.06 6.55 -1.48
N VAL A 83 -1.95 6.25 -2.09
CA VAL A 83 -0.62 6.47 -1.54
C VAL A 83 0.24 7.16 -2.60
N ALA A 84 1.00 8.13 -2.16
CA ALA A 84 2.00 8.80 -2.97
C ALA A 84 3.34 8.75 -2.26
N ALA A 85 4.42 8.50 -3.00
CA ALA A 85 5.75 8.46 -2.43
C ALA A 85 6.77 9.09 -3.38
N SER A 86 7.66 9.92 -2.84
CA SER A 86 8.71 10.59 -3.61
C SER A 86 10.06 10.42 -2.94
N VAL A 87 11.09 10.11 -3.74
CA VAL A 87 12.48 10.08 -3.30
C VAL A 87 13.04 11.50 -3.32
N GLY A 88 13.68 11.92 -2.24
CA GLY A 88 14.32 13.24 -2.19
C GLY A 88 14.75 13.68 -0.81
N GLU A 89 14.97 14.98 -0.68
CA GLU A 89 15.33 15.59 0.60
C GLU A 89 14.11 15.79 1.48
N VAL A 90 14.25 15.38 2.74
CA VAL A 90 13.27 15.56 3.81
C VAL A 90 13.89 16.49 4.85
N SER A 91 13.18 17.53 5.25
CA SER A 91 13.69 18.50 6.22
C SER A 91 13.88 17.87 7.61
N SER A 92 15.05 18.07 8.20
CA SER A 92 15.35 17.63 9.56
C SER A 92 14.70 18.59 10.56
N GLY A 93 13.52 18.25 11.09
CA GLY A 93 12.94 19.06 12.19
C GLY A 93 11.44 19.19 12.22
N SER A 94 10.71 18.92 11.16
CA SER A 94 9.26 18.76 11.19
C SER A 94 8.88 17.46 10.49
N ALA A 95 7.90 16.79 11.02
CA ALA A 95 7.59 15.40 10.67
C ALA A 95 7.06 15.20 9.23
N GLN A 96 6.96 16.20 8.38
CA GLN A 96 6.47 16.10 6.99
C GLN A 96 6.70 17.40 6.22
N ASP A 97 7.96 17.76 6.05
CA ASP A 97 8.33 18.97 5.35
C ASP A 97 9.54 18.71 4.41
N GLY A 98 9.64 19.50 3.36
CA GLY A 98 10.74 19.46 2.38
C GLY A 98 10.29 19.03 0.98
N PRO A 99 11.18 19.19 -0.01
CA PRO A 99 10.89 18.98 -1.42
C PRO A 99 10.26 17.61 -1.75
N ALA A 100 10.67 16.57 -1.03
CA ALA A 100 10.11 15.22 -1.23
C ALA A 100 8.64 15.13 -0.79
N PHE A 101 8.25 15.84 0.30
CA PHE A 101 6.85 15.90 0.72
C PHE A 101 5.99 16.76 -0.20
N ASP A 102 6.53 17.87 -0.73
CA ASP A 102 5.84 18.69 -1.73
C ASP A 102 5.53 17.86 -2.99
N ALA A 103 6.51 17.11 -3.47
CA ALA A 103 6.33 16.21 -4.60
C ALA A 103 5.33 15.07 -4.29
N ALA A 104 5.38 14.48 -3.09
CA ALA A 104 4.43 13.46 -2.67
C ALA A 104 3.00 14.03 -2.57
N ALA A 105 2.82 15.26 -2.11
CA ALA A 105 1.52 15.92 -2.05
C ALA A 105 0.92 16.14 -3.45
N GLU A 106 1.73 16.57 -4.41
CA GLU A 106 1.31 16.71 -5.81
C GLU A 106 0.93 15.36 -6.42
N LEU A 107 1.72 14.32 -6.15
CA LEU A 107 1.40 12.96 -6.58
C LEU A 107 0.10 12.44 -5.93
N LEU A 108 -0.14 12.72 -4.64
CA LEU A 108 -1.37 12.31 -3.97
C LEU A 108 -2.60 13.00 -4.58
N TYR A 109 -2.49 14.28 -4.88
CA TYR A 109 -3.55 15.01 -5.60
C TYR A 109 -3.85 14.36 -6.96
N ARG A 110 -2.81 13.98 -7.72
CA ARG A 110 -2.97 13.26 -8.98
C ARG A 110 -3.57 11.86 -8.79
N ALA A 111 -3.16 11.14 -7.75
CA ALA A 111 -3.71 9.82 -7.41
C ALA A 111 -5.23 9.87 -7.16
N ARG A 112 -5.71 10.94 -6.49
CA ARG A 112 -7.15 11.21 -6.33
C ARG A 112 -7.86 11.36 -7.67
N LYS A 113 -7.29 12.19 -8.54
CA LYS A 113 -7.88 12.56 -9.83
C LYS A 113 -7.90 11.41 -10.84
N GLU A 114 -6.87 10.56 -10.82
CA GLU A 114 -6.67 9.46 -11.76
C GLU A 114 -7.16 8.10 -11.21
N ASP A 115 -7.72 8.08 -10.01
CA ASP A 115 -8.12 6.86 -9.27
C ASP A 115 -6.99 5.81 -9.23
N ARG A 116 -5.84 6.22 -8.65
CA ARG A 116 -4.64 5.40 -8.50
C ARG A 116 -4.46 4.96 -7.05
N LEU A 117 -4.10 3.69 -6.83
CA LEU A 117 -3.68 3.21 -5.51
C LEU A 117 -2.35 3.82 -5.10
N LEU A 118 -1.38 3.82 -6.01
CA LEU A 118 -0.01 4.27 -5.77
C LEU A 118 0.47 5.11 -6.92
N LEU A 119 1.08 6.24 -6.61
CA LEU A 119 1.96 6.99 -7.49
C LEU A 119 3.30 7.20 -6.82
N VAL A 120 4.38 6.92 -7.55
CA VAL A 120 5.75 7.12 -7.08
C VAL A 120 6.52 8.05 -8.01
N SER A 121 7.51 8.75 -7.45
CA SER A 121 8.52 9.47 -8.16
C SER A 121 9.89 9.15 -7.56
N GLY A 122 10.77 8.63 -8.39
CA GLY A 122 12.15 8.31 -8.06
C GLY A 122 13.13 9.16 -8.87
N ALA A 123 14.30 8.60 -9.14
CA ALA A 123 15.36 9.28 -9.89
C ALA A 123 15.24 9.13 -11.42
N ASP A 124 14.42 8.19 -11.92
CA ASP A 124 14.29 7.87 -13.34
C ASP A 124 12.82 7.89 -13.78
N ALA A 125 12.47 8.86 -14.61
CA ALA A 125 11.11 9.06 -15.12
C ALA A 125 10.55 7.86 -15.91
N SER A 126 11.41 7.07 -16.57
CA SER A 126 10.97 5.88 -17.32
C SER A 126 10.61 4.74 -16.37
N LEU A 127 11.40 4.56 -15.32
CA LEU A 127 11.10 3.60 -14.26
C LEU A 127 9.86 4.02 -13.47
N ASP A 128 9.71 5.31 -13.17
CA ASP A 128 8.50 5.87 -12.54
C ASP A 128 7.25 5.52 -13.37
N LEU A 129 7.31 5.74 -14.68
CA LEU A 129 6.19 5.43 -15.58
C LEU A 129 5.84 3.94 -15.56
N LEU A 130 6.83 3.06 -15.65
CA LEU A 130 6.63 1.61 -15.65
C LEU A 130 6.08 1.12 -14.29
N ALA A 131 6.65 1.59 -13.18
CA ALA A 131 6.22 1.22 -11.84
C ALA A 131 4.78 1.68 -11.58
N ASN A 132 4.45 2.93 -11.92
CA ASN A 132 3.12 3.50 -11.77
C ASN A 132 2.09 2.79 -12.67
N THR A 133 2.48 2.36 -13.87
CA THR A 133 1.60 1.60 -14.77
C THR A 133 1.34 0.20 -14.24
N LEU A 134 2.38 -0.50 -13.76
CA LEU A 134 2.22 -1.83 -13.19
C LEU A 134 1.39 -1.78 -11.90
N ALA A 135 1.64 -0.79 -11.02
CA ALA A 135 0.83 -0.58 -9.82
C ALA A 135 -0.65 -0.35 -10.15
N LEU A 136 -0.95 0.40 -11.24
CA LEU A 136 -2.33 0.57 -11.71
C LEU A 136 -2.98 -0.75 -12.12
N VAL A 137 -2.28 -1.57 -12.89
CA VAL A 137 -2.82 -2.87 -13.36
C VAL A 137 -3.11 -3.79 -12.16
N LEU A 138 -2.19 -3.85 -11.19
CA LEU A 138 -2.36 -4.62 -9.98
C LEU A 138 -3.54 -4.13 -9.13
N TYR A 139 -3.71 -2.80 -9.04
CA TYR A 139 -4.85 -2.21 -8.33
C TYR A 139 -6.18 -2.50 -9.00
N ARG A 140 -6.25 -2.37 -10.32
CA ARG A 140 -7.48 -2.72 -11.08
C ARG A 140 -7.86 -4.19 -10.92
N ASN A 141 -6.88 -5.07 -10.82
CA ASN A 141 -7.14 -6.47 -10.49
C ASN A 141 -7.74 -6.62 -9.08
N LEU A 142 -7.14 -5.96 -8.06
CA LEU A 142 -7.62 -5.99 -6.68
C LEU A 142 -9.05 -5.43 -6.54
N GLN A 143 -9.39 -4.36 -7.25
CA GLN A 143 -10.73 -3.77 -7.23
C GLN A 143 -11.84 -4.73 -7.71
N GLN A 144 -11.49 -5.73 -8.50
CA GLN A 144 -12.44 -6.73 -8.99
C GLN A 144 -12.69 -7.87 -8.00
N TRP A 145 -11.94 -7.94 -6.91
CA TRP A 145 -12.08 -9.01 -5.95
C TRP A 145 -13.38 -8.87 -5.14
N THR A 146 -13.96 -9.99 -4.83
CA THR A 146 -15.00 -10.04 -3.81
C THR A 146 -14.38 -9.90 -2.41
N ALA A 147 -15.17 -9.49 -1.43
CA ALA A 147 -14.74 -9.43 -0.04
C ALA A 147 -14.15 -10.78 0.43
N ARG A 148 -14.71 -11.89 -0.04
CA ARG A 148 -14.23 -13.24 0.27
C ARG A 148 -12.86 -13.53 -0.33
N GLN A 149 -12.65 -13.17 -1.60
CA GLN A 149 -11.34 -13.32 -2.25
C GLN A 149 -10.28 -12.48 -1.54
N CYS A 150 -10.60 -11.23 -1.20
CA CYS A 150 -9.71 -10.35 -0.46
C CYS A 150 -9.31 -10.97 0.90
N GLN A 151 -10.28 -11.49 1.65
CA GLN A 151 -10.05 -12.17 2.93
C GLN A 151 -9.14 -13.40 2.78
N VAL A 152 -9.39 -14.24 1.75
CA VAL A 152 -8.56 -15.43 1.47
C VAL A 152 -7.13 -15.03 1.13
N VAL A 153 -6.94 -14.04 0.24
CA VAL A 153 -5.62 -13.55 -0.16
C VAL A 153 -4.83 -13.01 1.04
N ARG A 154 -5.45 -12.16 1.88
CA ARG A 154 -4.83 -11.62 3.09
C ARG A 154 -4.33 -12.71 4.02
N LEU A 155 -5.16 -13.69 4.32
CA LEU A 155 -4.78 -14.81 5.18
C LEU A 155 -3.73 -15.69 4.54
N TYR A 156 -3.82 -15.93 3.22
CA TYR A 156 -2.81 -16.72 2.52
C TYR A 156 -1.43 -16.03 2.47
N ARG A 157 -1.39 -14.71 2.35
CA ARG A 157 -0.14 -13.95 2.48
C ARG A 157 0.53 -14.14 3.84
N ARG A 158 -0.26 -14.22 4.90
CA ARG A 158 0.21 -14.41 6.28
C ARG A 158 0.66 -15.85 6.55
N HIS A 159 -0.15 -16.82 6.20
CA HIS A 159 0.06 -18.23 6.57
C HIS A 159 0.84 -19.04 5.55
N ARG A 160 0.76 -18.67 4.26
CA ARG A 160 1.40 -19.40 3.14
C ARG A 160 0.94 -20.84 2.96
N ARG A 161 -0.08 -21.30 3.69
CA ARG A 161 -0.64 -22.64 3.64
C ARG A 161 -2.14 -22.56 3.48
N GLN A 162 -2.66 -23.17 2.40
CA GLN A 162 -4.10 -23.14 2.11
C GLN A 162 -4.93 -23.85 3.20
N ARG A 163 -4.35 -24.86 3.85
CA ARG A 163 -5.00 -25.57 4.95
C ARG A 163 -5.28 -24.65 6.14
N ASP A 164 -4.28 -23.87 6.57
CA ASP A 164 -4.40 -22.95 7.71
C ASP A 164 -5.43 -21.85 7.41
N VAL A 165 -5.48 -21.38 6.16
CA VAL A 165 -6.51 -20.43 5.70
C VAL A 165 -7.89 -21.06 5.73
N ALA A 166 -8.02 -22.32 5.27
CA ALA A 166 -9.28 -23.04 5.27
C ALA A 166 -9.82 -23.26 6.68
N GLU A 167 -8.96 -23.68 7.61
CA GLU A 167 -9.30 -23.85 9.03
C GLU A 167 -9.72 -22.52 9.66
N GLY A 168 -8.94 -21.44 9.46
CA GLY A 168 -9.25 -20.10 10.00
C GLY A 168 -10.55 -19.48 9.47
N LEU A 169 -10.98 -19.88 8.27
CA LEU A 169 -12.21 -19.39 7.63
C LEU A 169 -13.41 -20.34 7.72
N GLY A 170 -13.24 -21.55 8.28
CA GLY A 170 -14.28 -22.55 8.36
C GLY A 170 -14.75 -23.05 6.98
N VAL A 171 -13.82 -23.18 6.00
CA VAL A 171 -14.12 -23.64 4.62
C VAL A 171 -13.24 -24.80 4.22
N THR A 172 -13.50 -25.36 3.03
CA THR A 172 -12.65 -26.42 2.46
C THR A 172 -11.37 -25.83 1.86
N GLN A 173 -10.29 -26.61 1.85
CA GLN A 173 -9.05 -26.23 1.15
C GLN A 173 -9.31 -26.00 -0.35
N GLN A 174 -10.22 -26.76 -0.96
CA GLN A 174 -10.60 -26.58 -2.36
C GLN A 174 -11.23 -25.19 -2.61
N SER A 175 -12.04 -24.68 -1.68
CA SER A 175 -12.60 -23.33 -1.77
C SER A 175 -11.51 -22.26 -1.73
N VAL A 176 -10.50 -22.43 -0.88
CA VAL A 176 -9.33 -21.54 -0.83
C VAL A 176 -8.53 -21.60 -2.13
N SER A 177 -8.26 -22.81 -2.65
CA SER A 177 -7.58 -23.01 -3.93
C SER A 177 -8.28 -22.32 -5.08
N ASN A 178 -9.60 -22.49 -5.17
CA ASN A 178 -10.43 -21.84 -6.21
C ASN A 178 -10.40 -20.31 -6.11
N ALA A 179 -10.48 -19.77 -4.89
CA ALA A 179 -10.40 -18.32 -4.67
C ALA A 179 -9.04 -17.76 -5.10
N LEU A 180 -7.94 -18.44 -4.76
CA LEU A 180 -6.59 -18.04 -5.19
C LEU A 180 -6.42 -18.15 -6.72
N ALA A 181 -6.96 -19.20 -7.33
CA ALA A 181 -6.92 -19.37 -8.78
C ALA A 181 -7.71 -18.26 -9.50
N SER A 182 -8.89 -17.90 -8.98
CA SER A 182 -9.76 -16.88 -9.59
C SER A 182 -9.17 -15.46 -9.57
N VAL A 183 -8.30 -15.14 -8.59
CA VAL A 183 -7.57 -13.86 -8.53
C VAL A 183 -6.25 -13.91 -9.32
N GLY A 184 -5.91 -15.05 -9.91
CA GLY A 184 -4.65 -15.20 -10.65
C GLY A 184 -3.42 -15.17 -9.74
N TRP A 185 -3.50 -15.73 -8.54
CA TRP A 185 -2.51 -15.57 -7.46
C TRP A 185 -1.05 -15.69 -7.91
N ARG A 186 -0.71 -16.68 -8.75
CA ARG A 186 0.69 -16.90 -9.18
C ARG A 186 1.24 -15.73 -9.99
N ALA A 187 0.47 -15.28 -10.98
CA ALA A 187 0.87 -14.13 -11.81
C ALA A 187 0.88 -12.83 -10.99
N LEU A 188 -0.10 -12.67 -10.11
CA LEU A 188 -0.16 -11.54 -9.18
C LEU A 188 1.09 -11.47 -8.30
N GLU A 189 1.46 -12.56 -7.64
CA GLU A 189 2.63 -12.61 -6.76
C GLU A 189 3.94 -12.35 -7.51
N GLU A 190 4.06 -12.83 -8.74
CA GLU A 190 5.22 -12.58 -9.61
C GLU A 190 5.30 -11.09 -10.02
N ALA A 191 4.19 -10.51 -10.46
CA ALA A 191 4.12 -9.10 -10.84
C ALA A 191 4.41 -8.17 -9.65
N GLU A 192 3.85 -8.46 -8.47
CA GLU A 192 4.12 -7.72 -7.24
C GLU A 192 5.60 -7.79 -6.83
N ARG A 193 6.21 -8.97 -6.94
CA ARG A 193 7.63 -9.15 -6.65
C ARG A 193 8.51 -8.39 -7.63
N SER A 194 8.14 -8.36 -8.91
CA SER A 194 8.85 -7.61 -9.93
C SER A 194 8.75 -6.11 -9.70
N LEU A 195 7.55 -5.62 -9.37
CA LEU A 195 7.35 -4.22 -9.00
C LEU A 195 8.16 -3.82 -7.77
N ALA A 196 8.12 -4.61 -6.70
CA ALA A 196 8.89 -4.33 -5.50
C ALA A 196 10.40 -4.24 -5.77
N ARG A 197 10.95 -5.14 -6.60
CA ARG A 197 12.37 -5.08 -7.00
C ARG A 197 12.71 -3.84 -7.80
N ALA A 198 11.84 -3.45 -8.74
CA ALA A 198 12.04 -2.22 -9.52
C ALA A 198 12.04 -1.00 -8.60
N LEU A 199 11.08 -0.90 -7.69
CA LEU A 199 10.97 0.20 -6.73
C LEU A 199 12.18 0.30 -5.79
N SER A 200 12.69 -0.83 -5.26
CA SER A 200 13.91 -0.83 -4.43
C SER A 200 15.12 -0.29 -5.20
N GLY A 201 15.23 -0.60 -6.48
CA GLY A 201 16.28 -0.04 -7.34
C GLY A 201 16.19 1.47 -7.57
N MET A 202 15.00 2.06 -7.40
CA MET A 202 14.77 3.50 -7.59
C MET A 202 15.13 4.34 -6.35
N SER A 203 15.30 3.73 -5.19
CA SER A 203 15.69 4.40 -3.93
C SER A 203 17.21 4.44 -3.73
N ALA A 204 17.96 3.71 -4.54
CA ALA A 204 19.41 3.60 -4.50
C ALA A 204 20.07 4.73 -5.30
#